data_65723e3e6b3ae7ef12a60f294aee6f2e
#
_entry.id   65723e3e6b3ae7ef12a60f294aee6f2e
#
_cell.length_a   1.000
_cell.length_b   1.000
_cell.length_c   1.000
_cell.angle_alpha   90.00
_cell.angle_beta   90.00
_cell.angle_gamma   90.00
#
_symmetry.space_group_name_H-M   'P 1'
#
loop_
_entity.id
_entity.type
_entity.pdbx_description
1 polymer ?
#
loop_
_entity_poly.entity_id
_entity_poly.type
_entity_poly.pdbx_seq_one_letter_code
_entity_poly.pdbx_strand_id
1 'polypeptide(L)'
;MNTHEQIIEEFYAAFASQNPETMASCYHPDIVFEDPAFGKLHGKDAADMWHMLIDRAKGNLHISFSDIHANDKSGNAKWVAKYHFAKTNRNVVNKIHAYFEFKDGLIIKHNDHFDFHTWSKQALGITGILLGWSSFLRKKVQKQALESLRKYQQKTL
;
A
#
# COMPACT_ATOMS: atom_id res chain seq x y z
N MET A 1 8.60 20.01 -12.04
CA MET A 1 8.33 19.08 -10.93
C MET A 1 9.34 19.34 -9.81
N ASN A 2 8.85 19.61 -8.60
CA ASN A 2 9.73 19.84 -7.45
C ASN A 2 10.27 18.51 -6.88
N THR A 3 11.23 18.61 -5.94
CA THR A 3 11.91 17.44 -5.38
C THR A 3 10.96 16.47 -4.67
N HIS A 4 9.93 16.97 -3.98
CA HIS A 4 8.97 16.12 -3.31
C HIS A 4 8.02 15.42 -4.30
N GLU A 5 7.63 16.09 -5.38
CA GLU A 5 6.89 15.44 -6.46
C GLU A 5 7.73 14.35 -7.13
N GLN A 6 9.02 14.61 -7.32
CA GLN A 6 9.95 13.65 -7.91
C GLN A 6 10.06 12.37 -7.07
N ILE A 7 10.16 12.47 -5.75
CA ILE A 7 10.26 11.27 -4.91
C ILE A 7 8.96 10.46 -4.87
N ILE A 8 7.79 11.13 -4.94
CA ILE A 8 6.52 10.43 -5.08
C ILE A 8 6.48 9.68 -6.42
N GLU A 9 6.89 10.33 -7.51
CA GLU A 9 6.92 9.69 -8.82
C GLU A 9 7.88 8.51 -8.85
N GLU A 10 9.07 8.66 -8.27
CA GLU A 10 10.05 7.58 -8.17
C GLU A 10 9.50 6.39 -7.40
N PHE A 11 8.80 6.64 -6.31
CA PHE A 11 8.15 5.59 -5.51
C PHE A 11 7.16 4.79 -6.36
N TYR A 12 6.25 5.45 -7.06
CA TYR A 12 5.24 4.76 -7.86
C TYR A 12 5.79 4.15 -9.15
N ALA A 13 6.76 4.79 -9.78
CA ALA A 13 7.44 4.19 -10.93
C ALA A 13 8.16 2.89 -10.54
N ALA A 14 8.80 2.87 -9.37
CA ALA A 14 9.42 1.67 -8.81
C ALA A 14 8.37 0.59 -8.50
N PHE A 15 7.22 0.99 -7.96
CA PHE A 15 6.12 0.06 -7.69
C PHE A 15 5.59 -0.56 -9.00
N ALA A 16 5.34 0.28 -10.00
CA ALA A 16 4.86 -0.18 -11.30
C ALA A 16 5.86 -1.12 -12.00
N SER A 17 7.17 -0.93 -11.77
CA SER A 17 8.22 -1.80 -12.32
C SER A 17 8.62 -2.93 -11.37
N GLN A 18 7.91 -3.11 -10.27
CA GLN A 18 8.10 -4.19 -9.29
C GLN A 18 9.50 -4.16 -8.66
N ASN A 19 9.94 -2.97 -8.25
CA ASN A 19 11.24 -2.73 -7.62
C ASN A 19 11.05 -2.25 -6.17
N PRO A 20 10.86 -3.18 -5.20
CA PRO A 20 10.60 -2.80 -3.82
C PRO A 20 11.81 -2.16 -3.13
N GLU A 21 13.03 -2.43 -3.57
CA GLU A 21 14.24 -1.81 -3.01
C GLU A 21 14.24 -0.30 -3.27
N THR A 22 13.89 0.13 -4.48
CA THR A 22 13.78 1.55 -4.80
C THR A 22 12.62 2.20 -4.05
N MET A 23 11.48 1.51 -3.90
CA MET A 23 10.39 2.00 -3.05
C MET A 23 10.87 2.25 -1.63
N ALA A 24 11.59 1.30 -1.04
CA ALA A 24 12.13 1.41 0.31
C ALA A 24 13.10 2.59 0.43
N SER A 25 13.91 2.85 -0.59
CA SER A 25 14.86 3.96 -0.59
C SER A 25 14.20 5.34 -0.59
N CYS A 26 12.94 5.43 -1.01
CA CYS A 26 12.15 6.67 -0.96
C CYS A 26 11.63 6.99 0.44
N TYR A 27 11.65 6.02 1.35
CA TYR A 27 11.14 6.16 2.71
C TYR A 27 12.23 6.62 3.68
N HIS A 28 11.85 7.53 4.57
CA HIS A 28 12.67 7.87 5.72
C HIS A 28 12.73 6.66 6.69
N PRO A 29 13.83 6.45 7.43
CA PRO A 29 13.89 5.34 8.42
C PRO A 29 12.76 5.33 9.44
N ASP A 30 12.21 6.50 9.78
CA ASP A 30 11.10 6.64 10.72
C ASP A 30 9.73 6.73 10.04
N ILE A 31 9.60 6.21 8.82
CA ILE A 31 8.35 6.19 8.06
C ILE A 31 7.20 5.61 8.88
N VAL A 32 6.04 6.22 8.78
CA VAL A 32 4.77 5.65 9.25
C VAL A 32 3.85 5.53 8.04
N PHE A 33 3.47 4.32 7.74
CA PHE A 33 2.50 3.99 6.70
C PHE A 33 1.19 3.57 7.34
N GLU A 34 0.06 3.95 6.74
CA GLU A 34 -1.25 3.51 7.20
C GLU A 34 -2.21 3.32 6.03
N ASP A 35 -2.95 2.22 6.06
CA ASP A 35 -4.08 1.99 5.15
C ASP A 35 -5.18 1.19 5.85
N PRO A 36 -6.37 1.04 5.21
CA PRO A 36 -7.47 0.29 5.82
C PRO A 36 -7.22 -1.20 5.97
N ALA A 37 -6.31 -1.80 5.18
CA ALA A 37 -6.09 -3.25 5.18
C ALA A 37 -5.01 -3.69 6.16
N PHE A 38 -3.93 -2.92 6.32
CA PHE A 38 -2.81 -3.25 7.22
C PHE A 38 -2.88 -2.49 8.54
N GLY A 39 -3.64 -1.38 8.60
CA GLY A 39 -3.54 -0.46 9.73
C GLY A 39 -2.24 0.32 9.65
N LYS A 40 -1.62 0.55 10.79
CA LYS A 40 -0.42 1.40 10.89
C LYS A 40 0.85 0.54 10.97
N LEU A 41 1.81 0.84 10.08
CA LEU A 41 3.12 0.17 10.04
C LEU A 41 4.23 1.20 10.20
N HIS A 42 5.28 0.85 10.95
CA HIS A 42 6.40 1.74 11.26
C HIS A 42 7.71 1.22 10.66
N GLY A 43 8.49 2.12 10.08
CA GLY A 43 9.86 1.85 9.65
C GLY A 43 9.98 0.67 8.70
N LYS A 44 10.83 -0.28 9.05
CA LYS A 44 11.11 -1.46 8.22
C LYS A 44 9.84 -2.26 7.88
N ASP A 45 8.85 -2.30 8.76
CA ASP A 45 7.60 -3.02 8.50
C ASP A 45 6.88 -2.47 7.26
N ALA A 46 6.91 -1.16 7.06
CA ALA A 46 6.30 -0.55 5.88
C ALA A 46 7.03 -0.98 4.59
N ALA A 47 8.36 -0.95 4.59
CA ALA A 47 9.15 -1.41 3.45
C ALA A 47 8.95 -2.90 3.17
N ASP A 48 8.94 -3.71 4.22
CA ASP A 48 8.74 -5.16 4.10
C ASP A 48 7.35 -5.50 3.56
N MET A 49 6.35 -4.70 3.88
CA MET A 49 4.99 -4.88 3.33
C MET A 49 5.00 -4.76 1.80
N TRP A 50 5.67 -3.74 1.24
CA TRP A 50 5.77 -3.59 -0.21
C TRP A 50 6.55 -4.74 -0.85
N HIS A 51 7.64 -5.19 -0.22
CA HIS A 51 8.37 -6.37 -0.66
C HIS A 51 7.48 -7.60 -0.73
N MET A 52 6.71 -7.83 0.32
CA MET A 52 5.79 -8.97 0.41
C MET A 52 4.72 -8.91 -0.68
N LEU A 53 4.09 -7.76 -0.87
CA LEU A 53 3.02 -7.62 -1.85
C LEU A 53 3.53 -7.87 -3.28
N ILE A 54 4.70 -7.35 -3.60
CA ILE A 54 5.32 -7.55 -4.92
C ILE A 54 5.73 -9.01 -5.12
N ASP A 55 6.41 -9.62 -4.14
CA ASP A 55 6.84 -11.01 -4.22
C ASP A 55 5.67 -11.97 -4.41
N ARG A 56 4.61 -11.78 -3.62
CA ARG A 56 3.45 -12.68 -3.63
C ARG A 56 2.58 -12.50 -4.87
N ALA A 57 2.62 -11.35 -5.49
CA ALA A 57 1.86 -11.08 -6.72
C ALA A 57 2.41 -11.85 -7.92
N LYS A 58 3.69 -12.23 -7.92
CA LYS A 58 4.33 -13.00 -9.00
C LYS A 58 4.05 -12.41 -10.38
N GLY A 59 4.15 -11.08 -10.51
CA GLY A 59 3.90 -10.36 -11.74
C GLY A 59 2.43 -10.00 -12.01
N ASN A 60 1.49 -10.48 -11.21
CA ASN A 60 0.04 -10.21 -11.38
C ASN A 60 -0.42 -8.96 -10.63
N LEU A 61 0.43 -7.95 -10.53
CA LEU A 61 0.14 -6.67 -9.91
C LEU A 61 0.45 -5.57 -10.91
N HIS A 62 -0.58 -4.82 -11.30
CA HIS A 62 -0.45 -3.72 -12.26
C HIS A 62 -0.78 -2.41 -11.56
N ILE A 63 0.18 -1.49 -11.53
CA ILE A 63 0.06 -0.21 -10.85
C ILE A 63 0.06 0.90 -11.88
N SER A 64 -0.92 1.79 -11.77
CA SER A 64 -0.94 3.07 -12.48
C SER A 64 -1.11 4.20 -11.46
N PHE A 65 -0.61 5.39 -11.79
CA PHE A 65 -0.64 6.52 -10.87
C PHE A 65 -0.78 7.83 -11.63
N SER A 66 -1.32 8.85 -10.93
CA SER A 66 -1.61 10.15 -11.51
C SER A 66 -1.76 11.21 -10.41
N ASP A 67 -1.93 12.46 -10.84
CA ASP A 67 -2.29 13.59 -9.97
C ASP A 67 -1.30 13.77 -8.81
N ILE A 68 -0.01 13.70 -9.12
CA ILE A 68 1.05 13.95 -8.14
C ILE A 68 1.17 15.46 -7.91
N HIS A 69 0.99 15.88 -6.67
CA HIS A 69 1.18 17.25 -6.22
C HIS A 69 1.89 17.25 -4.88
N ALA A 70 2.84 18.16 -4.70
CA ALA A 70 3.53 18.31 -3.43
C ALA A 70 4.04 19.73 -3.24
N ASN A 71 4.14 20.14 -1.96
CA ASN A 71 4.84 21.36 -1.53
C ASN A 71 5.94 20.95 -0.54
N ASP A 72 6.49 21.91 0.20
CA ASP A 72 7.59 21.66 1.13
C ASP A 72 7.20 20.75 2.29
N LYS A 73 5.91 20.68 2.65
CA LYS A 73 5.42 19.98 3.84
C LYS A 73 4.70 18.69 3.52
N SER A 74 3.88 18.68 2.47
CA SER A 74 2.99 17.55 2.19
C SER A 74 2.82 17.31 0.71
N GLY A 75 2.28 16.17 0.37
CA GLY A 75 1.96 15.82 -1.01
C GLY A 75 0.81 14.84 -1.08
N ASN A 76 0.35 14.62 -2.30
CA ASN A 76 -0.72 13.66 -2.59
C ASN A 76 -0.54 13.06 -3.98
N ALA A 77 -1.18 11.93 -4.18
CA ALA A 77 -1.23 11.26 -5.47
C ALA A 77 -2.45 10.35 -5.52
N LYS A 78 -2.82 9.94 -6.71
CA LYS A 78 -3.82 8.89 -6.94
C LYS A 78 -3.13 7.70 -7.57
N TRP A 79 -3.51 6.50 -7.16
CA TRP A 79 -3.00 5.29 -7.80
C TRP A 79 -4.07 4.21 -7.84
N VAL A 80 -3.89 3.28 -8.75
CA VAL A 80 -4.81 2.16 -8.98
C VAL A 80 -4.00 0.88 -8.98
N ALA A 81 -4.42 -0.08 -8.17
CA ALA A 81 -3.85 -1.42 -8.14
C ALA A 81 -4.83 -2.41 -8.77
N LYS A 82 -4.37 -3.13 -9.77
CA LYS A 82 -5.11 -4.25 -10.38
C LYS A 82 -4.35 -5.52 -10.06
N TYR A 83 -4.97 -6.45 -9.35
CA TYR A 83 -4.30 -7.66 -8.94
C TYR A 83 -5.27 -8.81 -8.69
N HIS A 84 -4.71 -10.00 -8.56
CA HIS A 84 -5.46 -11.20 -8.22
C HIS A 84 -5.27 -11.50 -6.73
N PHE A 85 -6.39 -11.55 -5.99
CA PHE A 85 -6.36 -11.86 -4.55
C PHE A 85 -6.34 -13.39 -4.38
N ALA A 86 -5.17 -13.93 -4.06
CA ALA A 86 -4.93 -15.37 -4.08
C ALA A 86 -5.80 -16.16 -3.09
N LYS A 87 -6.08 -15.57 -1.91
CA LYS A 87 -6.86 -16.25 -0.86
C LYS A 87 -8.28 -16.63 -1.31
N THR A 88 -8.87 -15.83 -2.18
CA THR A 88 -10.26 -16.05 -2.64
C THR A 88 -10.34 -16.29 -4.15
N ASN A 89 -9.21 -16.25 -4.86
CA ASN A 89 -9.15 -16.40 -6.30
C ASN A 89 -10.01 -15.35 -7.04
N ARG A 90 -10.00 -14.10 -6.56
CA ARG A 90 -10.81 -13.02 -7.10
C ARG A 90 -9.95 -11.88 -7.62
N ASN A 91 -10.39 -11.23 -8.69
CA ASN A 91 -9.73 -10.06 -9.24
C ASN A 91 -10.16 -8.80 -8.51
N VAL A 92 -9.20 -7.92 -8.23
CA VAL A 92 -9.43 -6.66 -7.50
C VAL A 92 -8.90 -5.51 -8.34
N VAL A 93 -9.71 -4.44 -8.43
CA VAL A 93 -9.29 -3.12 -8.91
C VAL A 93 -9.50 -2.15 -7.76
N ASN A 94 -8.41 -1.70 -7.13
CA ASN A 94 -8.47 -0.81 -5.98
C ASN A 94 -8.00 0.58 -6.40
N LYS A 95 -8.81 1.60 -6.11
CA LYS A 95 -8.51 3.01 -6.40
C LYS A 95 -8.18 3.71 -5.10
N ILE A 96 -6.98 4.28 -5.03
CA ILE A 96 -6.40 4.77 -3.79
C ILE A 96 -6.01 6.24 -3.92
N HIS A 97 -6.27 7.00 -2.86
CA HIS A 97 -5.75 8.36 -2.68
C HIS A 97 -4.66 8.29 -1.62
N ALA A 98 -3.46 8.74 -1.98
CA ALA A 98 -2.31 8.76 -1.09
C ALA A 98 -2.03 10.18 -0.59
N TYR A 99 -1.70 10.28 0.69
CA TYR A 99 -1.23 11.50 1.33
C TYR A 99 0.18 11.26 1.89
N PHE A 100 1.05 12.27 1.73
CA PHE A 100 2.45 12.17 2.13
C PHE A 100 2.89 13.37 2.95
N GLU A 101 3.84 13.13 3.87
CA GLU A 101 4.66 14.15 4.50
C GLU A 101 6.12 13.78 4.33
N PHE A 102 7.01 14.78 4.39
CA PHE A 102 8.42 14.61 4.04
C PHE A 102 9.34 15.05 5.17
N LYS A 103 10.50 14.43 5.27
CA LYS A 103 11.59 14.82 6.16
C LYS A 103 12.92 14.43 5.50
N ASP A 104 13.87 15.39 5.49
CA ASP A 104 15.20 15.17 4.91
C ASP A 104 15.14 14.71 3.44
N GLY A 105 14.15 15.21 2.68
CA GLY A 105 13.95 14.84 1.29
C GLY A 105 13.33 13.47 1.06
N LEU A 106 12.92 12.75 2.12
CA LEU A 106 12.33 11.42 2.06
C LEU A 106 10.89 11.44 2.56
N ILE A 107 10.14 10.40 2.20
CA ILE A 107 8.75 10.23 2.66
C ILE A 107 8.78 9.73 4.11
N ILE A 108 8.23 10.51 5.04
CA ILE A 108 8.16 10.12 6.45
C ILE A 108 6.74 9.72 6.89
N LYS A 109 5.73 10.10 6.11
CA LYS A 109 4.35 9.69 6.35
C LYS A 109 3.71 9.36 5.01
N HIS A 110 3.02 8.22 4.97
CA HIS A 110 2.31 7.76 3.79
C HIS A 110 0.98 7.14 4.24
N ASN A 111 -0.13 7.85 4.00
CA ASN A 111 -1.46 7.37 4.30
C ASN A 111 -2.19 7.06 3.00
N ASP A 112 -2.64 5.82 2.85
CA ASP A 112 -3.49 5.41 1.75
C ASP A 112 -4.94 5.35 2.18
N HIS A 113 -5.81 5.94 1.37
CA HIS A 113 -7.25 5.96 1.60
C HIS A 113 -7.97 5.30 0.42
N PHE A 114 -8.71 4.26 0.71
CA PHE A 114 -9.62 3.64 -0.24
C PHE A 114 -10.89 3.16 0.47
N ASP A 115 -11.96 2.94 -0.30
CA ASP A 115 -13.20 2.42 0.26
C ASP A 115 -13.05 0.94 0.58
N PHE A 116 -12.91 0.63 1.87
CA PHE A 116 -12.74 -0.73 2.35
C PHE A 116 -13.92 -1.63 1.96
N HIS A 117 -15.15 -1.10 1.98
CA HIS A 117 -16.33 -1.88 1.58
C HIS A 117 -16.24 -2.29 0.11
N THR A 118 -15.89 -1.35 -0.78
CA THR A 118 -15.69 -1.64 -2.20
C THR A 118 -14.57 -2.67 -2.42
N TRP A 119 -13.44 -2.50 -1.73
CA TRP A 119 -12.35 -3.47 -1.78
C TRP A 119 -12.79 -4.85 -1.31
N SER A 120 -13.48 -4.93 -0.16
CA SER A 120 -13.88 -6.20 0.44
C SER A 120 -14.92 -6.94 -0.41
N LYS A 121 -15.81 -6.23 -1.10
CA LYS A 121 -16.74 -6.85 -2.05
C LYS A 121 -15.99 -7.57 -3.18
N GLN A 122 -14.96 -6.93 -3.71
CA GLN A 122 -14.16 -7.52 -4.79
C GLN A 122 -13.30 -8.68 -4.28
N ALA A 123 -12.60 -8.47 -3.17
CA ALA A 123 -11.63 -9.43 -2.65
C ALA A 123 -12.28 -10.61 -1.93
N LEU A 124 -13.36 -10.40 -1.21
CA LEU A 124 -13.98 -11.38 -0.32
C LEU A 124 -15.36 -11.87 -0.80
N GLY A 125 -15.91 -11.27 -1.85
CA GLY A 125 -17.21 -11.68 -2.40
C GLY A 125 -18.36 -11.44 -1.43
N ILE A 126 -19.18 -12.45 -1.16
CA ILE A 126 -20.40 -12.35 -0.33
C ILE A 126 -20.09 -11.82 1.07
N THR A 127 -19.02 -12.28 1.69
CA THR A 127 -18.59 -11.80 3.01
C THR A 127 -18.34 -10.29 2.99
N GLY A 128 -17.70 -9.79 1.94
CA GLY A 128 -17.46 -8.35 1.77
C GLY A 128 -18.75 -7.56 1.56
N ILE A 129 -19.71 -8.11 0.80
CA ILE A 129 -21.01 -7.47 0.57
C ILE A 129 -21.77 -7.31 1.89
N LEU A 130 -21.80 -8.36 2.70
CA LEU A 130 -22.59 -8.39 3.94
C LEU A 130 -21.91 -7.68 5.11
N LEU A 131 -20.57 -7.76 5.22
CA LEU A 131 -19.82 -7.33 6.42
C LEU A 131 -18.78 -6.25 6.13
N GLY A 132 -18.57 -5.86 4.87
CA GLY A 132 -17.49 -4.95 4.49
C GLY A 132 -17.60 -3.54 5.08
N TRP A 133 -18.79 -3.15 5.55
CA TRP A 133 -19.01 -1.89 6.26
C TRP A 133 -18.66 -1.97 7.75
N SER A 134 -18.45 -3.18 8.28
CA SER A 134 -18.28 -3.39 9.72
C SER A 134 -16.82 -3.21 10.16
N SER A 135 -16.63 -2.65 11.35
CA SER A 135 -15.31 -2.56 11.97
C SER A 135 -14.75 -3.93 12.34
N PHE A 136 -15.63 -4.91 12.57
CA PHE A 136 -15.24 -6.29 12.86
C PHE A 136 -14.47 -6.90 11.69
N LEU A 137 -14.99 -6.80 10.46
CA LEU A 137 -14.30 -7.35 9.28
C LEU A 137 -13.00 -6.61 9.03
N ARG A 138 -12.98 -5.28 9.16
CA ARG A 138 -11.76 -4.49 8.97
C ARG A 138 -10.66 -4.93 9.93
N LYS A 139 -10.99 -5.09 11.21
CA LYS A 139 -10.03 -5.56 12.22
C LYS A 139 -9.52 -6.95 11.93
N LYS A 140 -10.41 -7.84 11.47
CA LYS A 140 -10.03 -9.21 11.09
C LYS A 140 -9.07 -9.22 9.91
N VAL A 141 -9.34 -8.42 8.88
CA VAL A 141 -8.46 -8.28 7.71
C VAL A 141 -7.09 -7.73 8.14
N GLN A 142 -7.08 -6.66 8.95
CA GLN A 142 -5.83 -6.08 9.46
C GLN A 142 -5.00 -7.11 10.25
N LYS A 143 -5.64 -7.89 11.10
CA LYS A 143 -4.96 -8.94 11.87
C LYS A 143 -4.33 -9.98 10.95
N GLN A 144 -5.08 -10.47 9.97
CA GLN A 144 -4.59 -11.47 9.01
C GLN A 144 -3.47 -10.91 8.14
N ALA A 145 -3.58 -9.66 7.71
CA ALA A 145 -2.54 -9.00 6.92
C ALA A 145 -1.23 -8.86 7.72
N LEU A 146 -1.34 -8.45 8.98
CA LEU A 146 -0.17 -8.33 9.86
C LEU A 146 0.47 -9.69 10.13
N GLU A 147 -0.32 -10.72 10.38
CA GLU A 147 0.19 -12.09 10.55
C GLU A 147 0.93 -12.57 9.30
N SER A 148 0.40 -12.27 8.12
CA SER A 148 1.06 -12.58 6.85
C SER A 148 2.39 -11.86 6.72
N LEU A 149 2.45 -10.59 7.12
CA LEU A 149 3.70 -9.82 7.10
C LEU A 149 4.75 -10.43 8.04
N ARG A 150 4.35 -10.80 9.25
CA ARG A 150 5.27 -11.42 10.23
C ARG A 150 5.82 -12.74 9.70
N LYS A 151 4.99 -13.58 9.08
CA LYS A 151 5.44 -14.82 8.46
C LYS A 151 6.41 -14.57 7.31
N TYR A 152 6.15 -13.58 6.48
CA TYR A 152 7.04 -13.19 5.39
C TYR A 152 8.39 -12.76 5.93
N GLN A 153 8.41 -11.91 6.94
CA GLN A 153 9.63 -11.43 7.57
C GLN A 153 10.48 -12.56 8.16
N GLN A 154 9.85 -13.56 8.75
CA GLN A 154 10.55 -14.73 9.31
C GLN A 154 11.22 -15.59 8.24
N LYS A 155 10.63 -15.66 7.05
CA LYS A 155 11.20 -16.47 5.95
C LYS A 155 12.36 -15.80 5.23
N THR A 156 12.41 -14.47 5.25
CA THR A 156 13.39 -13.69 4.49
C THR A 156 14.58 -13.21 5.33
N LEU A 157 14.59 -13.53 6.60
CA LEU A 157 15.71 -13.19 7.50
C LEU A 157 16.75 -14.30 7.56
#